data_2a25f4b157aba8f9827515d9b51ca2d0
#
_entry.id   2a25f4b157aba8f9827515d9b51ca2d0
#
_cell.length_a   1.000
_cell.length_b   1.000
_cell.length_c   1.000
_cell.angle_alpha   90.00
_cell.angle_beta   90.00
_cell.angle_gamma   90.00
#
_symmetry.space_group_name_H-M   'P 1'
#
loop_
_entity.id
_entity.type
_entity.pdbx_description
1 polymer ?
#
loop_
_entity_poly.entity_id
_entity_poly.type
_entity_poly.pdbx_seq_one_letter_code
_entity_poly.pdbx_strand_id
1 'polypeptide(L)'
;MDAEHYRLRDFLTRTAQPYEWHEADSAEADLLLERLGLVDATLPVVVDGDQSLAGATVEAVMEAWGGYQPAKRKQYDFVVIGAGPAGLAAAVYAASDGLSTLVCDRDVPGGQASYATMIENFFGFPDGIGGAELARLAGRQAERFGAELLLMRGVTGSRMNGHDEPVGLLLDDDSEVTASVVLAAPGIDWARLDLDGIDELIGDGVYYGAGRSEAAQCAGQDVVVVGAGNSAGQAVLNFANQTARVTMLVRGDRLSKSMSAYLIERIEKHPLIDVHLETQLTEVHANGNGLSGVTFTDAAGKSEARTVDGVFLCIGGSPHTEWCSREHVLTDDRGYILTGQDLLRGGKAPDCWPLDRDPLPLETSRVGLFAAGDVRHGSTKRVAAAVGEGSMVASLIFSRLAELGVTY
;
A
#
# COMPACT_ATOMS: atom_id res chain seq x y z
N MET A 1 9.46 21.05 -4.15
CA MET A 1 8.17 20.48 -4.65
C MET A 1 7.23 20.54 -3.47
N ASP A 2 6.05 21.11 -3.61
CA ASP A 2 5.08 21.10 -2.51
C ASP A 2 4.36 19.72 -2.39
N ALA A 3 3.63 19.53 -1.30
CA ALA A 3 2.99 18.25 -1.00
C ALA A 3 1.95 17.81 -2.05
N GLU A 4 1.30 18.76 -2.74
CA GLU A 4 0.30 18.47 -3.77
C GLU A 4 0.95 17.96 -5.06
N HIS A 5 2.03 18.58 -5.51
CA HIS A 5 2.82 18.12 -6.65
C HIS A 5 3.44 16.74 -6.38
N TYR A 6 3.91 16.49 -5.15
CA TYR A 6 4.39 15.18 -4.75
C TYR A 6 3.29 14.12 -4.84
N ARG A 7 2.09 14.38 -4.29
CA ARG A 7 0.95 13.45 -4.35
C ARG A 7 0.56 13.07 -5.79
N LEU A 8 0.53 14.06 -6.69
CA LEU A 8 0.21 13.81 -8.08
C LEU A 8 1.28 12.97 -8.78
N ARG A 9 2.55 13.26 -8.56
CA ARG A 9 3.66 12.49 -9.13
C ARG A 9 3.73 11.07 -8.59
N ASP A 10 3.52 10.89 -7.27
CA ASP A 10 3.43 9.58 -6.64
C ASP A 10 2.28 8.76 -7.23
N PHE A 11 1.09 9.36 -7.37
CA PHE A 11 -0.06 8.74 -8.01
C PHE A 11 0.25 8.27 -9.44
N LEU A 12 0.81 9.14 -10.30
CA LEU A 12 1.17 8.80 -11.67
C LEU A 12 2.20 7.66 -11.73
N THR A 13 3.19 7.68 -10.83
CA THR A 13 4.20 6.63 -10.72
C THR A 13 3.58 5.29 -10.33
N ARG A 14 2.68 5.28 -9.35
CA ARG A 14 2.03 4.05 -8.84
C ARG A 14 0.99 3.46 -9.78
N THR A 15 0.40 4.28 -10.66
CA THR A 15 -0.46 3.77 -11.74
C THR A 15 0.34 3.05 -12.84
N ALA A 16 1.68 3.12 -12.79
CA ALA A 16 2.58 2.58 -13.81
C ALA A 16 2.24 3.06 -15.24
N GLN A 17 1.66 4.24 -15.36
CA GLN A 17 1.46 4.89 -16.65
C GLN A 17 2.76 5.57 -17.09
N PRO A 18 3.15 5.46 -18.35
CA PRO A 18 4.29 6.22 -18.85
C PRO A 18 3.98 7.72 -18.80
N TYR A 19 4.83 8.49 -18.18
CA TYR A 19 4.74 9.94 -18.17
C TYR A 19 6.13 10.59 -18.22
N GLU A 20 6.20 11.82 -18.70
CA GLU A 20 7.36 12.69 -18.65
C GLU A 20 7.06 13.80 -17.62
N TRP A 21 8.01 14.06 -16.76
CA TRP A 21 7.91 15.13 -15.75
C TRP A 21 8.90 16.24 -16.10
N HIS A 22 8.39 17.46 -16.19
CA HIS A 22 9.19 18.64 -16.43
C HIS A 22 9.05 19.59 -15.23
N GLU A 23 10.18 20.03 -14.68
CA GLU A 23 10.16 21.04 -13.63
C GLU A 23 9.70 22.39 -14.19
N ALA A 24 8.92 23.12 -13.40
CA ALA A 24 8.23 24.34 -13.86
C ALA A 24 9.16 25.47 -14.36
N ASP A 25 10.42 25.49 -13.89
CA ASP A 25 11.43 26.47 -14.25
C ASP A 25 12.39 25.95 -15.36
N SER A 26 12.06 24.82 -16.00
CA SER A 26 12.84 24.29 -17.09
C SER A 26 12.47 24.88 -18.44
N ALA A 27 13.46 25.02 -19.34
CA ALA A 27 13.22 25.50 -20.70
C ALA A 27 12.28 24.57 -21.50
N GLU A 28 12.27 23.28 -21.18
CA GLU A 28 11.37 22.29 -21.77
C GLU A 28 9.90 22.53 -21.35
N ALA A 29 9.67 22.87 -20.07
CA ALA A 29 8.33 23.19 -19.57
C ALA A 29 7.82 24.47 -20.23
N ASP A 30 8.64 25.53 -20.31
CA ASP A 30 8.26 26.79 -20.97
C ASP A 30 7.83 26.57 -22.42
N LEU A 31 8.62 25.81 -23.18
CA LEU A 31 8.31 25.51 -24.59
C LEU A 31 7.02 24.68 -24.75
N LEU A 32 6.76 23.75 -23.82
CA LEU A 32 5.53 22.97 -23.81
C LEU A 32 4.32 23.83 -23.51
N LEU A 33 4.40 24.69 -22.48
CA LEU A 33 3.31 25.59 -22.08
C LEU A 33 3.01 26.62 -23.18
N GLU A 34 4.04 27.19 -23.84
CA GLU A 34 3.85 28.05 -24.99
C GLU A 34 3.14 27.36 -26.15
N ARG A 35 3.59 26.15 -26.51
CA ARG A 35 2.99 25.37 -27.59
C ARG A 35 1.53 25.02 -27.35
N LEU A 36 1.16 24.80 -26.09
CA LEU A 36 -0.20 24.45 -25.66
C LEU A 36 -1.07 25.68 -25.36
N GLY A 37 -0.50 26.90 -25.35
CA GLY A 37 -1.19 28.13 -24.97
C GLY A 37 -1.53 28.21 -23.48
N LEU A 38 -0.72 27.61 -22.63
CA LEU A 38 -0.95 27.45 -21.19
C LEU A 38 0.11 28.20 -20.34
N VAL A 39 0.75 29.22 -20.89
CA VAL A 39 1.84 29.98 -20.20
C VAL A 39 1.42 30.55 -18.83
N ASP A 40 0.15 31.00 -18.72
CA ASP A 40 -0.40 31.58 -17.48
C ASP A 40 -1.23 30.55 -16.68
N ALA A 41 -1.13 29.26 -17.00
CA ALA A 41 -1.93 28.24 -16.34
C ALA A 41 -1.45 27.98 -14.89
N THR A 42 -2.38 27.66 -14.02
CA THR A 42 -2.05 27.22 -12.64
C THR A 42 -1.34 25.87 -12.70
N LEU A 43 -0.18 25.78 -12.04
CA LEU A 43 0.58 24.53 -11.93
C LEU A 43 0.01 23.65 -10.79
N PRO A 44 0.20 22.30 -10.89
CA PRO A 44 0.79 21.56 -12.00
C PRO A 44 -0.16 21.48 -13.20
N VAL A 45 0.39 21.35 -14.40
CA VAL A 45 -0.39 21.07 -15.60
C VAL A 45 -0.16 19.62 -16.02
N VAL A 46 -1.24 18.84 -16.15
CA VAL A 46 -1.20 17.50 -16.73
C VAL A 46 -1.75 17.54 -18.15
N VAL A 47 -1.02 16.93 -19.07
CA VAL A 47 -1.42 16.80 -20.48
C VAL A 47 -1.50 15.33 -20.82
N ASP A 48 -2.68 14.90 -21.28
CA ASP A 48 -2.94 13.53 -21.74
C ASP A 48 -3.65 13.56 -23.11
N GLY A 49 -2.89 13.25 -24.15
CA GLY A 49 -3.36 13.39 -25.54
C GLY A 49 -3.76 14.83 -25.84
N ASP A 50 -5.05 15.02 -26.18
CA ASP A 50 -5.62 16.34 -26.50
C ASP A 50 -6.20 17.07 -25.29
N GLN A 51 -6.16 16.46 -24.11
CA GLN A 51 -6.67 17.04 -22.86
C GLN A 51 -5.55 17.69 -22.04
N SER A 52 -5.85 18.82 -21.43
CA SER A 52 -4.95 19.49 -20.50
C SER A 52 -5.72 19.91 -19.25
N LEU A 53 -5.13 19.64 -18.08
CA LEU A 53 -5.65 19.97 -16.76
C LEU A 53 -4.68 20.94 -16.10
N ALA A 54 -5.10 22.19 -15.89
CA ALA A 54 -4.34 23.17 -15.14
C ALA A 54 -4.74 23.14 -13.66
N GLY A 55 -3.79 23.30 -12.76
CA GLY A 55 -3.99 23.09 -11.33
C GLY A 55 -4.42 21.65 -11.03
N ALA A 56 -3.79 20.69 -11.74
CA ALA A 56 -4.21 19.28 -11.69
C ALA A 56 -4.02 18.67 -10.31
N THR A 57 -5.07 18.06 -9.78
CA THR A 57 -5.06 17.22 -8.58
C THR A 57 -5.22 15.75 -8.97
N VAL A 58 -4.94 14.83 -8.06
CA VAL A 58 -5.18 13.39 -8.26
C VAL A 58 -6.65 13.15 -8.62
N GLU A 59 -7.56 13.81 -7.93
CA GLU A 59 -9.01 13.70 -8.13
C GLU A 59 -9.40 14.17 -9.54
N ALA A 60 -8.87 15.31 -10.00
CA ALA A 60 -9.15 15.85 -11.34
C ALA A 60 -8.63 14.92 -12.46
N VAL A 61 -7.44 14.33 -12.27
CA VAL A 61 -6.89 13.37 -13.22
C VAL A 61 -7.74 12.10 -13.24
N MET A 62 -8.14 11.58 -12.09
CA MET A 62 -9.02 10.41 -12.01
C MET A 62 -10.37 10.66 -12.64
N GLU A 63 -10.96 11.83 -12.44
CA GLU A 63 -12.21 12.22 -13.10
C GLU A 63 -12.05 12.25 -14.62
N ALA A 64 -10.98 12.86 -15.13
CA ALA A 64 -10.67 12.91 -16.55
C ALA A 64 -10.47 11.51 -17.16
N TRP A 65 -9.91 10.57 -16.39
CA TRP A 65 -9.76 9.17 -16.80
C TRP A 65 -11.03 8.33 -16.62
N GLY A 66 -12.13 8.94 -16.14
CA GLY A 66 -13.38 8.23 -15.88
C GLY A 66 -13.33 7.30 -14.68
N GLY A 67 -12.45 7.56 -13.72
CA GLY A 67 -12.18 6.71 -12.57
C GLY A 67 -13.30 6.65 -11.51
N TYR A 68 -14.21 7.63 -11.50
CA TYR A 68 -15.32 7.68 -10.53
C TYR A 68 -16.61 7.08 -11.09
N GLN A 69 -16.54 5.85 -11.59
CA GLN A 69 -17.74 5.13 -12.04
C GLN A 69 -18.41 4.45 -10.83
N PRO A 70 -19.75 4.41 -10.79
CA PRO A 70 -20.46 3.61 -9.79
C PRO A 70 -20.26 2.12 -10.06
N ALA A 71 -20.43 1.29 -9.00
CA ALA A 71 -20.41 -0.15 -9.15
C ALA A 71 -21.46 -0.61 -10.19
N LYS A 72 -21.06 -1.49 -11.11
CA LYS A 72 -21.91 -1.98 -12.21
C LYS A 72 -23.09 -2.81 -11.73
N ARG A 73 -22.95 -3.42 -10.54
CA ARG A 73 -23.99 -4.25 -9.92
C ARG A 73 -24.21 -3.80 -8.48
N LYS A 74 -25.41 -4.08 -7.96
CA LYS A 74 -25.72 -3.89 -6.54
C LYS A 74 -25.38 -5.12 -5.70
N GLN A 75 -25.27 -6.28 -6.32
CA GLN A 75 -24.98 -7.54 -5.65
C GLN A 75 -23.90 -8.31 -6.40
N TYR A 76 -22.96 -8.87 -5.65
CA TYR A 76 -21.86 -9.69 -6.10
C TYR A 76 -21.79 -11.00 -5.30
N ASP A 77 -21.19 -12.02 -5.90
CA ASP A 77 -20.86 -13.26 -5.18
C ASP A 77 -19.73 -13.01 -4.22
N PHE A 78 -18.77 -12.19 -4.65
CA PHE A 78 -17.56 -11.89 -3.90
C PHE A 78 -17.17 -10.42 -4.01
N VAL A 79 -16.93 -9.78 -2.86
CA VAL A 79 -16.36 -8.43 -2.78
C VAL A 79 -15.05 -8.46 -2.01
N VAL A 80 -14.05 -7.82 -2.58
CA VAL A 80 -12.70 -7.67 -2.00
C VAL A 80 -12.52 -6.22 -1.56
N ILE A 81 -12.12 -6.02 -0.32
CA ILE A 81 -11.74 -4.72 0.25
C ILE A 81 -10.21 -4.63 0.23
N GLY A 82 -9.67 -3.83 -0.69
CA GLY A 82 -8.24 -3.64 -0.90
C GLY A 82 -7.72 -4.30 -2.17
N ALA A 83 -7.13 -3.51 -3.06
CA ALA A 83 -6.50 -3.91 -4.31
C ALA A 83 -4.98 -4.15 -4.17
N GLY A 84 -4.51 -4.53 -2.97
CA GLY A 84 -3.15 -5.00 -2.74
C GLY A 84 -2.93 -6.40 -3.33
N PRO A 85 -1.70 -6.98 -3.19
CA PRO A 85 -1.39 -8.28 -3.77
C PRO A 85 -2.33 -9.41 -3.35
N ALA A 86 -2.82 -9.42 -2.10
CA ALA A 86 -3.77 -10.42 -1.61
C ALA A 86 -5.13 -10.28 -2.30
N GLY A 87 -5.66 -9.05 -2.35
CA GLY A 87 -6.98 -8.79 -2.95
C GLY A 87 -6.98 -9.01 -4.45
N LEU A 88 -5.96 -8.55 -5.17
CA LEU A 88 -5.84 -8.77 -6.62
C LEU A 88 -5.71 -10.26 -6.96
N ALA A 89 -4.92 -11.02 -6.17
CA ALA A 89 -4.82 -12.46 -6.37
C ALA A 89 -6.19 -13.15 -6.15
N ALA A 90 -6.89 -12.83 -5.06
CA ALA A 90 -8.22 -13.37 -4.80
C ALA A 90 -9.19 -13.04 -5.94
N ALA A 91 -9.17 -11.81 -6.44
CA ALA A 91 -10.02 -11.38 -7.54
C ALA A 91 -9.73 -12.13 -8.85
N VAL A 92 -8.45 -12.34 -9.18
CA VAL A 92 -8.04 -13.12 -10.36
C VAL A 92 -8.63 -14.53 -10.30
N TYR A 93 -8.44 -15.22 -9.18
CA TYR A 93 -8.91 -16.62 -9.05
C TYR A 93 -10.43 -16.69 -8.98
N ALA A 94 -11.08 -15.87 -8.16
CA ALA A 94 -12.54 -15.87 -8.04
C ALA A 94 -13.24 -15.56 -9.37
N ALA A 95 -12.78 -14.53 -10.09
CA ALA A 95 -13.33 -14.19 -11.39
C ALA A 95 -13.02 -15.24 -12.48
N SER A 96 -11.83 -15.86 -12.44
CA SER A 96 -11.49 -16.95 -13.38
C SER A 96 -12.37 -18.16 -13.19
N ASP A 97 -12.86 -18.38 -11.97
CA ASP A 97 -13.78 -19.48 -11.63
C ASP A 97 -15.27 -19.09 -11.82
N GLY A 98 -15.53 -17.92 -12.40
CA GLY A 98 -16.87 -17.49 -12.84
C GLY A 98 -17.66 -16.65 -11.81
N LEU A 99 -17.09 -16.33 -10.65
CA LEU A 99 -17.77 -15.51 -9.65
C LEU A 99 -17.88 -14.05 -10.08
N SER A 100 -19.06 -13.44 -9.87
CA SER A 100 -19.20 -11.99 -10.00
C SER A 100 -18.40 -11.32 -8.88
N THR A 101 -17.27 -10.71 -9.25
CA THR A 101 -16.26 -10.22 -8.32
C THR A 101 -16.10 -8.71 -8.44
N LEU A 102 -16.14 -8.01 -7.29
CA LEU A 102 -15.83 -6.59 -7.17
C LEU A 102 -14.62 -6.41 -6.26
N VAL A 103 -13.69 -5.56 -6.65
CA VAL A 103 -12.59 -5.09 -5.79
C VAL A 103 -12.78 -3.60 -5.53
N CYS A 104 -12.86 -3.21 -4.27
CA CYS A 104 -12.91 -1.80 -3.84
C CYS A 104 -11.57 -1.42 -3.23
N ASP A 105 -10.99 -0.30 -3.67
CA ASP A 105 -9.82 0.28 -3.01
C ASP A 105 -9.94 1.81 -2.98
N ARG A 106 -9.55 2.40 -1.84
CA ARG A 106 -9.50 3.87 -1.65
C ARG A 106 -8.38 4.55 -2.45
N ASP A 107 -7.52 3.77 -3.09
CA ASP A 107 -6.33 4.22 -3.80
C ASP A 107 -6.16 3.42 -5.12
N VAL A 108 -5.01 3.53 -5.73
CA VAL A 108 -4.62 2.78 -6.93
C VAL A 108 -4.25 1.33 -6.60
N PRO A 109 -4.27 0.40 -7.58
CA PRO A 109 -3.92 -0.99 -7.34
C PRO A 109 -2.49 -1.17 -6.82
N GLY A 110 -2.31 -2.19 -5.97
CA GLY A 110 -1.01 -2.64 -5.49
C GLY A 110 -0.74 -2.36 -4.02
N GLY A 111 -1.50 -1.45 -3.39
CA GLY A 111 -1.29 -1.09 -1.99
C GLY A 111 0.17 -0.73 -1.72
N GLN A 112 0.71 -1.10 -0.57
CA GLN A 112 2.11 -0.79 -0.24
C GLN A 112 3.15 -1.44 -1.16
N ALA A 113 2.81 -2.53 -1.86
CA ALA A 113 3.74 -3.15 -2.80
C ALA A 113 4.04 -2.24 -4.01
N SER A 114 3.11 -1.35 -4.40
CA SER A 114 3.30 -0.43 -5.53
C SER A 114 4.44 0.58 -5.30
N TYR A 115 4.78 0.87 -4.04
CA TYR A 115 5.91 1.73 -3.69
C TYR A 115 7.28 1.06 -3.89
N ALA A 116 7.33 -0.28 -4.00
CA ALA A 116 8.59 -0.97 -4.17
C ALA A 116 9.17 -0.74 -5.56
N THR A 117 10.36 -0.14 -5.62
CA THR A 117 11.10 0.09 -6.88
C THR A 117 11.35 -1.22 -7.61
N MET A 118 11.76 -2.25 -6.86
CA MET A 118 12.11 -3.57 -7.36
C MET A 118 11.77 -4.64 -6.33
N ILE A 119 10.99 -5.63 -6.71
CA ILE A 119 10.69 -6.82 -5.91
C ILE A 119 11.51 -7.97 -6.52
N GLU A 120 12.69 -8.24 -5.95
CA GLU A 120 13.66 -9.22 -6.48
C GLU A 120 13.36 -10.65 -6.06
N ASN A 121 12.56 -10.85 -5.00
CA ASN A 121 12.27 -12.15 -4.40
C ASN A 121 10.83 -12.62 -4.62
N PHE A 122 10.15 -12.11 -5.65
CA PHE A 122 8.86 -12.63 -6.07
C PHE A 122 9.07 -13.73 -7.10
N PHE A 123 8.49 -14.90 -6.84
CA PHE A 123 8.65 -16.09 -7.66
C PHE A 123 8.20 -15.84 -9.12
N GLY A 124 9.04 -16.27 -10.09
CA GLY A 124 8.77 -16.15 -11.51
C GLY A 124 9.40 -14.91 -12.18
N PHE A 125 10.07 -14.03 -11.41
CA PHE A 125 10.72 -12.83 -11.92
C PHE A 125 12.22 -12.85 -11.55
N PRO A 126 13.05 -13.53 -12.34
CA PRO A 126 14.49 -13.71 -12.03
C PRO A 126 15.27 -12.39 -11.96
N ASP A 127 14.84 -11.39 -12.73
CA ASP A 127 15.44 -10.06 -12.76
C ASP A 127 14.70 -9.06 -11.87
N GLY A 128 13.72 -9.54 -11.07
CA GLY A 128 12.81 -8.71 -10.28
C GLY A 128 11.71 -8.07 -11.13
N ILE A 129 10.79 -7.36 -10.46
CA ILE A 129 9.72 -6.58 -11.08
C ILE A 129 9.43 -5.35 -10.22
N GLY A 130 9.16 -4.20 -10.84
CA GLY A 130 8.67 -3.02 -10.13
C GLY A 130 7.31 -3.29 -9.48
N GLY A 131 7.11 -2.79 -8.27
CA GLY A 131 5.86 -3.04 -7.53
C GLY A 131 4.63 -2.47 -8.22
N ALA A 132 4.71 -1.26 -8.77
CA ALA A 132 3.64 -0.65 -9.56
C ALA A 132 3.31 -1.46 -10.83
N GLU A 133 4.34 -1.95 -11.53
CA GLU A 133 4.15 -2.78 -12.73
C GLU A 133 3.51 -4.12 -12.39
N LEU A 134 3.91 -4.77 -11.30
CA LEU A 134 3.28 -5.99 -10.82
C LEU A 134 1.79 -5.75 -10.52
N ALA A 135 1.46 -4.66 -9.84
CA ALA A 135 0.08 -4.28 -9.52
C ALA A 135 -0.76 -4.03 -10.77
N ARG A 136 -0.21 -3.28 -11.75
CA ARG A 136 -0.86 -3.02 -13.03
C ARG A 136 -1.15 -4.31 -13.80
N LEU A 137 -0.19 -5.23 -13.86
CA LEU A 137 -0.37 -6.53 -14.51
C LEU A 137 -1.43 -7.37 -13.81
N ALA A 138 -1.44 -7.41 -12.46
CA ALA A 138 -2.41 -8.16 -11.68
C ALA A 138 -3.83 -7.58 -11.83
N GLY A 139 -3.99 -6.24 -11.81
CA GLY A 139 -5.26 -5.57 -12.04
C GLY A 139 -5.83 -5.91 -13.42
N ARG A 140 -5.04 -5.75 -14.48
CA ARG A 140 -5.44 -6.13 -15.85
C ARG A 140 -5.79 -7.62 -15.97
N GLN A 141 -5.10 -8.47 -15.22
CA GLN A 141 -5.42 -9.91 -15.22
C GLN A 141 -6.78 -10.17 -14.58
N ALA A 142 -7.10 -9.53 -13.45
CA ALA A 142 -8.39 -9.63 -12.80
C ALA A 142 -9.53 -9.13 -13.70
N GLU A 143 -9.37 -7.95 -14.33
CA GLU A 143 -10.35 -7.40 -15.29
C GLU A 143 -10.55 -8.32 -16.50
N ARG A 144 -9.49 -8.92 -17.03
CA ARG A 144 -9.59 -9.87 -18.16
C ARG A 144 -10.46 -11.08 -17.82
N PHE A 145 -10.50 -11.51 -16.57
CA PHE A 145 -11.40 -12.57 -16.11
C PHE A 145 -12.79 -12.08 -15.71
N GLY A 146 -13.03 -10.78 -15.77
CA GLY A 146 -14.34 -10.17 -15.52
C GLY A 146 -14.52 -9.60 -14.11
N ALA A 147 -13.48 -9.53 -13.29
CA ALA A 147 -13.54 -8.77 -12.05
C ALA A 147 -13.72 -7.28 -12.36
N GLU A 148 -14.51 -6.61 -11.55
CA GLU A 148 -14.66 -5.16 -11.56
C GLU A 148 -13.72 -4.54 -10.54
N LEU A 149 -12.92 -3.56 -10.96
CA LEU A 149 -12.08 -2.76 -10.08
C LEU A 149 -12.74 -1.40 -9.86
N LEU A 150 -13.12 -1.12 -8.63
CA LEU A 150 -13.68 0.15 -8.18
C LEU A 150 -12.62 0.86 -7.36
N LEU A 151 -11.81 1.64 -8.04
CA LEU A 151 -10.65 2.34 -7.47
C LEU A 151 -11.03 3.74 -7.00
N MET A 152 -10.23 4.33 -6.11
CA MET A 152 -10.52 5.60 -5.46
C MET A 152 -11.89 5.58 -4.78
N ARG A 153 -12.26 4.41 -4.22
CA ARG A 153 -13.54 4.15 -3.60
C ARG A 153 -13.34 3.28 -2.35
N GLY A 154 -13.36 3.89 -1.20
CA GLY A 154 -13.16 3.22 0.09
C GLY A 154 -14.44 2.59 0.63
N VAL A 155 -14.30 1.45 1.30
CA VAL A 155 -15.37 0.90 2.14
C VAL A 155 -15.29 1.57 3.51
N THR A 156 -16.35 2.28 3.90
CA THR A 156 -16.42 3.05 5.16
C THR A 156 -17.18 2.32 6.26
N GLY A 157 -17.92 1.27 5.91
CA GLY A 157 -18.67 0.49 6.87
C GLY A 157 -19.24 -0.79 6.27
N SER A 158 -19.69 -1.67 7.15
CA SER A 158 -20.38 -2.91 6.76
C SER A 158 -21.62 -3.13 7.58
N ARG A 159 -22.60 -3.86 7.01
CA ARG A 159 -23.83 -4.29 7.68
C ARG A 159 -23.97 -5.79 7.52
N MET A 160 -23.96 -6.51 8.64
CA MET A 160 -24.13 -7.95 8.70
C MET A 160 -25.34 -8.27 9.57
N ASN A 161 -26.48 -8.64 8.96
CA ASN A 161 -27.73 -8.89 9.68
C ASN A 161 -27.77 -10.32 10.26
N GLY A 162 -27.23 -11.29 9.54
CA GLY A 162 -27.15 -12.69 9.94
C GLY A 162 -26.03 -13.41 9.21
N HIS A 163 -25.73 -14.64 9.59
CA HIS A 163 -24.67 -15.43 8.96
C HIS A 163 -25.07 -15.99 7.60
N ASP A 164 -26.36 -16.09 7.28
CA ASP A 164 -26.87 -16.58 6.00
C ASP A 164 -27.36 -15.45 5.07
N GLU A 165 -27.21 -14.20 5.48
CA GLU A 165 -27.59 -13.04 4.68
C GLU A 165 -26.37 -12.41 4.01
N PRO A 166 -26.54 -11.80 2.82
CA PRO A 166 -25.48 -11.04 2.18
C PRO A 166 -24.98 -9.90 3.06
N VAL A 167 -23.69 -9.65 3.01
CA VAL A 167 -23.03 -8.52 3.69
C VAL A 167 -23.27 -7.24 2.89
N GLY A 168 -23.85 -6.21 3.52
CA GLY A 168 -23.91 -4.86 2.97
C GLY A 168 -22.59 -4.13 3.21
N LEU A 169 -22.05 -3.48 2.19
CA LEU A 169 -20.86 -2.66 2.27
C LEU A 169 -21.18 -1.23 1.85
N LEU A 170 -20.94 -0.28 2.74
CA LEU A 170 -21.12 1.14 2.50
C LEU A 170 -19.83 1.72 1.93
N LEU A 171 -19.93 2.41 0.80
CA LEU A 171 -18.81 3.08 0.15
C LEU A 171 -18.73 4.55 0.58
N ASP A 172 -17.60 5.19 0.30
CA ASP A 172 -17.33 6.59 0.68
C ASP A 172 -18.13 7.63 -0.12
N ASP A 173 -18.87 7.21 -1.15
CA ASP A 173 -19.84 8.02 -1.90
C ASP A 173 -21.30 7.78 -1.45
N ASP A 174 -21.50 7.21 -0.26
CA ASP A 174 -22.78 6.82 0.32
C ASP A 174 -23.55 5.74 -0.48
N SER A 175 -22.97 5.18 -1.54
CA SER A 175 -23.58 4.03 -2.22
C SER A 175 -23.34 2.73 -1.44
N GLU A 176 -24.21 1.74 -1.68
CA GLU A 176 -24.14 0.43 -1.02
C GLU A 176 -24.10 -0.69 -2.05
N VAL A 177 -23.21 -1.64 -1.82
CA VAL A 177 -23.16 -2.92 -2.55
C VAL A 177 -23.33 -4.08 -1.57
N THR A 178 -23.84 -5.21 -2.03
CA THR A 178 -24.00 -6.42 -1.20
C THR A 178 -23.15 -7.57 -1.75
N ALA A 179 -22.67 -8.43 -0.86
CA ALA A 179 -21.86 -9.58 -1.22
C ALA A 179 -22.27 -10.84 -0.46
N SER A 180 -22.24 -11.99 -1.13
CA SER A 180 -22.41 -13.28 -0.46
C SER A 180 -21.21 -13.63 0.41
N VAL A 181 -20.01 -13.27 -0.06
CA VAL A 181 -18.72 -13.45 0.64
C VAL A 181 -17.87 -12.20 0.50
N VAL A 182 -17.17 -11.83 1.56
CA VAL A 182 -16.29 -10.65 1.59
C VAL A 182 -14.87 -11.06 1.98
N LEU A 183 -13.87 -10.47 1.32
CA LEU A 183 -12.48 -10.53 1.73
C LEU A 183 -12.00 -9.17 2.22
N ALA A 184 -11.56 -9.10 3.47
CA ALA A 184 -10.81 -7.98 4.01
C ALA A 184 -9.31 -8.15 3.67
N ALA A 185 -8.81 -7.36 2.73
CA ALA A 185 -7.40 -7.32 2.34
C ALA A 185 -6.85 -5.87 2.27
N PRO A 186 -7.25 -4.95 3.22
CA PRO A 186 -6.85 -3.54 3.15
C PRO A 186 -5.37 -3.32 3.47
N GLY A 187 -4.65 -4.36 3.84
CA GLY A 187 -3.25 -4.29 4.23
C GLY A 187 -3.02 -3.59 5.57
N ILE A 188 -1.99 -2.75 5.62
CA ILE A 188 -1.61 -1.94 6.79
C ILE A 188 -1.38 -0.50 6.35
N ASP A 189 -1.70 0.46 7.20
CA ASP A 189 -1.30 1.85 7.01
C ASP A 189 0.12 2.06 7.54
N TRP A 190 0.85 3.01 6.96
CA TRP A 190 2.17 3.37 7.45
C TRP A 190 2.12 3.80 8.91
N ALA A 191 2.99 3.23 9.74
CA ALA A 191 3.18 3.72 11.08
C ALA A 191 3.68 5.16 11.02
N ARG A 192 3.02 6.05 11.74
CA ARG A 192 3.48 7.45 11.83
C ARG A 192 4.57 7.57 12.88
N LEU A 193 5.56 8.39 12.58
CA LEU A 193 6.58 8.77 13.53
C LEU A 193 6.11 10.06 14.21
N ASP A 194 5.97 10.01 15.53
CA ASP A 194 5.53 11.15 16.34
C ASP A 194 6.76 12.02 16.70
N LEU A 195 7.04 13.01 15.86
CA LEU A 195 8.08 13.99 16.06
C LEU A 195 7.54 15.38 15.71
N ASP A 196 7.91 16.38 16.51
CA ASP A 196 7.51 17.76 16.30
C ASP A 196 7.92 18.27 14.90
N GLY A 197 6.96 18.81 14.14
CA GLY A 197 7.16 19.39 12.81
C GLY A 197 7.32 18.37 11.67
N ILE A 198 7.24 17.05 11.92
CA ILE A 198 7.45 16.05 10.87
C ILE A 198 6.29 16.01 9.86
N ASP A 199 5.05 16.19 10.35
CA ASP A 199 3.87 16.12 9.48
C ASP A 199 3.83 17.28 8.47
N GLU A 200 4.38 18.44 8.81
CA GLU A 200 4.49 19.63 7.96
C GLU A 200 5.51 19.44 6.82
N LEU A 201 6.43 18.50 6.97
CA LEU A 201 7.47 18.18 6.00
C LEU A 201 7.14 16.97 5.13
N ILE A 202 5.98 16.33 5.32
CA ILE A 202 5.55 15.21 4.48
C ILE A 202 5.30 15.69 3.05
N GLY A 203 6.06 15.10 2.09
CA GLY A 203 6.08 15.55 0.71
C GLY A 203 7.08 16.66 0.43
N ASP A 204 7.64 17.31 1.47
CA ASP A 204 8.64 18.37 1.38
C ASP A 204 9.94 18.00 2.12
N GLY A 205 10.50 16.85 1.72
CA GLY A 205 11.73 16.27 2.25
C GLY A 205 11.52 15.08 3.20
N VAL A 206 10.32 14.84 3.74
CA VAL A 206 9.99 13.65 4.53
C VAL A 206 8.96 12.80 3.78
N TYR A 207 9.21 11.51 3.65
CA TYR A 207 8.40 10.60 2.87
C TYR A 207 8.17 9.28 3.62
N TYR A 208 6.95 8.73 3.51
CA TYR A 208 6.64 7.37 3.97
C TYR A 208 6.83 6.38 2.81
N GLY A 209 7.67 5.37 3.04
CA GLY A 209 8.13 4.48 1.98
C GLY A 209 9.33 5.06 1.22
N ALA A 210 9.65 4.49 0.06
CA ALA A 210 10.76 4.94 -0.78
C ALA A 210 10.58 4.38 -2.20
N GLY A 211 10.03 5.18 -3.09
CA GLY A 211 9.76 4.84 -4.48
C GLY A 211 10.89 5.21 -5.45
N ARG A 212 10.65 4.96 -6.73
CA ARG A 212 11.59 5.32 -7.83
C ARG A 212 11.64 6.83 -8.04
N SER A 213 10.51 7.49 -7.89
CA SER A 213 10.40 8.93 -8.09
C SER A 213 11.27 9.71 -7.12
N GLU A 214 11.24 9.31 -5.85
CA GLU A 214 12.02 9.95 -4.79
C GLU A 214 13.51 9.70 -4.96
N ALA A 215 13.90 8.48 -5.32
CA ALA A 215 15.32 8.15 -5.54
C ALA A 215 15.92 8.97 -6.71
N ALA A 216 15.15 9.18 -7.79
CA ALA A 216 15.60 9.99 -8.91
C ALA A 216 15.74 11.48 -8.55
N GLN A 217 14.88 11.99 -7.66
CA GLN A 217 14.96 13.38 -7.18
C GLN A 217 16.15 13.62 -6.25
N CYS A 218 16.55 12.60 -5.50
CA CYS A 218 17.66 12.68 -4.56
C CYS A 218 19.05 12.43 -5.21
N ALA A 219 19.17 12.52 -6.54
CA ALA A 219 20.44 12.29 -7.23
C ALA A 219 21.52 13.27 -6.75
N GLY A 220 22.63 12.72 -6.23
CA GLY A 220 23.75 13.50 -5.69
C GLY A 220 23.51 14.14 -4.32
N GLN A 221 22.39 13.82 -3.65
CA GLN A 221 22.02 14.35 -2.34
C GLN A 221 22.34 13.36 -1.20
N ASP A 222 22.30 13.85 0.04
CA ASP A 222 22.45 13.03 1.25
C ASP A 222 21.06 12.71 1.82
N VAL A 223 20.77 11.42 2.00
CA VAL A 223 19.46 10.96 2.48
C VAL A 223 19.56 10.08 3.72
N VAL A 224 18.48 10.09 4.52
CA VAL A 224 18.31 9.25 5.69
C VAL A 224 17.16 8.27 5.43
N VAL A 225 17.39 6.98 5.69
CA VAL A 225 16.36 5.94 5.70
C VAL A 225 16.18 5.42 7.12
N VAL A 226 14.96 5.51 7.65
CA VAL A 226 14.62 5.01 8.99
C VAL A 226 13.90 3.69 8.88
N GLY A 227 14.48 2.61 9.42
CA GLY A 227 13.88 1.29 9.39
C GLY A 227 14.91 0.16 9.28
N ALA A 228 14.47 -1.09 9.50
CA ALA A 228 15.32 -2.27 9.51
C ALA A 228 14.74 -3.48 8.74
N GLY A 229 13.58 -3.33 8.11
CA GLY A 229 12.93 -4.40 7.33
C GLY A 229 13.44 -4.48 5.89
N ASN A 230 12.92 -5.44 5.13
CA ASN A 230 13.27 -5.59 3.70
C ASN A 230 12.97 -4.33 2.88
N SER A 231 11.87 -3.63 3.16
CA SER A 231 11.53 -2.36 2.49
C SER A 231 12.61 -1.31 2.71
N ALA A 232 13.10 -1.15 3.95
CA ALA A 232 14.21 -0.25 4.26
C ALA A 232 15.49 -0.66 3.51
N GLY A 233 15.82 -1.95 3.53
CA GLY A 233 17.01 -2.46 2.82
C GLY A 233 16.97 -2.25 1.31
N GLN A 234 15.82 -2.47 0.68
CA GLN A 234 15.61 -2.20 -0.74
C GLN A 234 15.71 -0.70 -1.06
N ALA A 235 15.12 0.15 -0.20
CA ALA A 235 15.21 1.60 -0.31
C ALA A 235 16.65 2.09 -0.26
N VAL A 236 17.40 1.68 0.77
CA VAL A 236 18.81 2.06 0.96
C VAL A 236 19.66 1.70 -0.25
N LEU A 237 19.51 0.49 -0.79
CA LEU A 237 20.24 0.05 -1.97
C LEU A 237 19.82 0.82 -3.23
N ASN A 238 18.54 1.14 -3.38
CA ASN A 238 18.06 1.94 -4.50
C ASN A 238 18.61 3.37 -4.46
N PHE A 239 18.57 4.02 -3.28
CA PHE A 239 19.16 5.35 -3.11
C PHE A 239 20.66 5.36 -3.33
N ALA A 240 21.40 4.40 -2.78
CA ALA A 240 22.85 4.34 -2.90
C ALA A 240 23.37 4.27 -4.34
N ASN A 241 22.53 3.88 -5.29
CA ASN A 241 22.89 3.91 -6.72
C ASN A 241 22.77 5.31 -7.35
N GLN A 242 22.17 6.29 -6.66
CA GLN A 242 21.85 7.61 -7.23
C GLN A 242 22.28 8.78 -6.34
N THR A 243 22.33 8.59 -5.01
CA THR A 243 22.65 9.62 -4.02
C THR A 243 24.15 9.73 -3.72
N ALA A 244 24.54 10.83 -3.05
CA ALA A 244 25.91 11.01 -2.56
C ALA A 244 26.18 10.15 -1.32
N ARG A 245 25.19 10.03 -0.42
CA ARG A 245 25.29 9.23 0.81
C ARG A 245 23.91 8.76 1.26
N VAL A 246 23.86 7.55 1.82
CA VAL A 246 22.67 7.03 2.49
C VAL A 246 23.00 6.70 3.94
N THR A 247 22.30 7.34 4.88
CA THR A 247 22.37 7.00 6.30
C THR A 247 21.18 6.15 6.68
N MET A 248 21.42 4.95 7.18
CA MET A 248 20.38 4.03 7.61
C MET A 248 20.28 4.02 9.14
N LEU A 249 19.14 4.47 9.68
CA LEU A 249 18.89 4.48 11.13
C LEU A 249 18.08 3.26 11.53
N VAL A 250 18.63 2.47 12.42
CA VAL A 250 18.06 1.19 12.88
C VAL A 250 17.91 1.20 14.40
N ARG A 251 16.67 1.16 14.88
CA ARG A 251 16.37 1.13 16.31
C ARG A 251 16.90 -0.13 17.02
N GLY A 252 17.02 -1.23 16.29
CA GLY A 252 17.50 -2.52 16.82
C GLY A 252 19.01 -2.63 16.83
N ASP A 253 19.50 -3.67 17.52
CA ASP A 253 20.92 -4.02 17.65
C ASP A 253 21.50 -4.73 16.42
N ARG A 254 20.68 -5.15 15.46
CA ARG A 254 21.10 -5.85 14.24
C ARG A 254 20.02 -5.85 13.15
N LEU A 255 20.43 -5.91 11.88
CA LEU A 255 19.54 -5.98 10.71
C LEU A 255 18.87 -7.37 10.57
N SER A 256 19.56 -8.45 10.98
CA SER A 256 19.11 -9.83 10.75
C SER A 256 17.81 -10.23 11.47
N LYS A 257 17.28 -9.38 12.36
CA LYS A 257 15.96 -9.61 12.99
C LYS A 257 14.80 -9.51 12.00
N SER A 258 14.92 -8.69 10.94
CA SER A 258 13.80 -8.35 10.06
C SER A 258 14.16 -8.22 8.58
N MET A 259 15.46 -8.31 8.23
CA MET A 259 15.96 -8.15 6.88
C MET A 259 16.53 -9.45 6.33
N SER A 260 16.29 -9.71 5.04
CA SER A 260 16.82 -10.86 4.32
C SER A 260 18.35 -10.78 4.17
N ALA A 261 19.03 -11.92 4.30
CA ALA A 261 20.49 -11.99 4.29
C ALA A 261 21.14 -11.37 3.02
N TYR A 262 20.53 -11.57 1.86
CA TYR A 262 21.06 -11.00 0.61
C TYR A 262 21.08 -9.47 0.58
N LEU A 263 20.09 -8.82 1.24
CA LEU A 263 20.07 -7.35 1.38
C LEU A 263 21.17 -6.89 2.34
N ILE A 264 21.29 -7.56 3.48
CA ILE A 264 22.31 -7.24 4.48
C ILE A 264 23.69 -7.31 3.85
N GLU A 265 24.02 -8.38 3.14
CA GLU A 265 25.30 -8.57 2.47
C GLU A 265 25.61 -7.45 1.46
N ARG A 266 24.61 -7.01 0.70
CA ARG A 266 24.75 -5.90 -0.25
C ARG A 266 24.95 -4.56 0.44
N ILE A 267 24.20 -4.30 1.52
CA ILE A 267 24.29 -3.07 2.31
C ILE A 267 25.67 -2.94 2.95
N GLU A 268 26.15 -4.00 3.62
CA GLU A 268 27.44 -4.00 4.32
C GLU A 268 28.64 -3.79 3.38
N LYS A 269 28.50 -4.18 2.11
CA LYS A 269 29.52 -4.01 1.09
C LYS A 269 29.47 -2.66 0.36
N HIS A 270 28.41 -1.87 0.56
CA HIS A 270 28.20 -0.68 -0.25
C HIS A 270 28.89 0.55 0.38
N PRO A 271 29.82 1.22 -0.33
CA PRO A 271 30.66 2.29 0.25
C PRO A 271 29.90 3.57 0.60
N LEU A 272 28.72 3.80 0.01
CA LEU A 272 27.90 5.01 0.26
C LEU A 272 26.83 4.80 1.34
N ILE A 273 26.72 3.61 1.93
CA ILE A 273 25.74 3.30 2.95
C ILE A 273 26.40 3.28 4.32
N ASP A 274 25.88 4.10 5.24
CA ASP A 274 26.30 4.21 6.63
C ASP A 274 25.16 3.71 7.54
N VAL A 275 25.37 2.57 8.21
CA VAL A 275 24.35 1.93 9.06
C VAL A 275 24.59 2.26 10.54
N HIS A 276 23.64 2.94 11.16
CA HIS A 276 23.63 3.27 12.58
C HIS A 276 22.64 2.36 13.31
N LEU A 277 23.16 1.35 14.02
CA LEU A 277 22.38 0.47 14.87
C LEU A 277 22.05 1.15 16.20
N GLU A 278 21.00 0.68 16.87
CA GLU A 278 20.52 1.21 18.16
C GLU A 278 20.33 2.73 18.14
N THR A 279 19.93 3.29 16.99
CA THR A 279 19.84 4.73 16.72
C THR A 279 18.44 5.09 16.24
N GLN A 280 17.91 6.22 16.73
CA GLN A 280 16.59 6.71 16.39
C GLN A 280 16.67 8.15 15.85
N LEU A 281 15.81 8.47 14.88
CA LEU A 281 15.53 9.83 14.49
C LEU A 281 14.82 10.53 15.67
N THR A 282 15.32 11.66 16.12
CA THR A 282 14.77 12.38 17.28
C THR A 282 14.28 13.79 16.95
N GLU A 283 14.78 14.40 15.88
CA GLU A 283 14.31 15.71 15.43
C GLU A 283 14.42 15.82 13.90
N VAL A 284 13.53 16.61 13.30
CA VAL A 284 13.63 17.08 11.92
C VAL A 284 13.82 18.60 11.94
N HIS A 285 14.67 19.11 11.05
CA HIS A 285 14.94 20.54 10.94
C HIS A 285 14.43 21.07 9.60
N ALA A 286 13.72 22.18 9.65
CA ALA A 286 13.18 22.84 8.48
C ALA A 286 13.80 24.23 8.29
N ASN A 287 13.80 24.71 7.07
CA ASN A 287 14.03 26.11 6.72
C ASN A 287 12.90 26.58 5.78
N GLY A 288 12.96 27.78 5.26
CA GLY A 288 11.92 28.31 4.36
C GLY A 288 11.75 27.54 3.04
N ASN A 289 12.56 26.50 2.78
CA ASN A 289 12.55 25.66 1.58
C ASN A 289 12.32 24.17 1.89
N GLY A 290 11.66 23.83 3.01
CA GLY A 290 11.37 22.46 3.43
C GLY A 290 12.41 21.87 4.37
N LEU A 291 12.66 20.56 4.30
CA LEU A 291 13.62 19.84 5.13
C LEU A 291 15.04 20.38 4.93
N SER A 292 15.78 20.59 6.02
CA SER A 292 17.17 21.06 5.98
C SER A 292 18.16 20.17 6.73
N GLY A 293 17.66 19.24 7.55
CA GLY A 293 18.49 18.32 8.30
C GLY A 293 17.72 17.54 9.34
N VAL A 294 18.44 16.73 10.09
CA VAL A 294 17.89 15.86 11.14
C VAL A 294 18.83 15.79 12.34
N THR A 295 18.28 15.44 13.50
CA THR A 295 19.04 14.95 14.65
C THR A 295 18.66 13.48 14.89
N PHE A 296 19.65 12.63 15.12
CA PHE A 296 19.43 11.26 15.55
C PHE A 296 20.27 10.94 16.78
N THR A 297 19.73 10.06 17.61
CA THR A 297 20.32 9.76 18.95
C THR A 297 20.50 8.26 19.10
N ASP A 298 21.68 7.85 19.56
CA ASP A 298 22.01 6.46 19.85
C ASP A 298 21.52 6.00 21.25
N ALA A 299 21.63 4.72 21.54
CA ALA A 299 21.23 4.14 22.83
C ALA A 299 22.03 4.66 24.04
N ALA A 300 23.21 5.25 23.82
CA ALA A 300 24.01 5.90 24.86
C ALA A 300 23.58 7.35 25.13
N GLY A 301 22.59 7.86 24.37
CA GLY A 301 22.11 9.23 24.47
C GLY A 301 22.98 10.24 23.74
N LYS A 302 23.90 9.80 22.90
CA LYS A 302 24.71 10.69 22.06
C LYS A 302 23.89 11.10 20.84
N SER A 303 23.67 12.40 20.68
CA SER A 303 22.98 12.97 19.54
C SER A 303 23.96 13.46 18.47
N GLU A 304 23.59 13.29 17.22
CA GLU A 304 24.29 13.82 16.04
C GLU A 304 23.29 14.58 15.17
N ALA A 305 23.62 15.82 14.83
CA ALA A 305 22.87 16.61 13.86
C ALA A 305 23.54 16.50 12.47
N ARG A 306 22.73 16.33 11.43
CA ARG A 306 23.24 16.18 10.06
C ARG A 306 22.34 16.95 9.08
N THR A 307 22.95 17.71 8.18
CA THR A 307 22.25 18.27 7.03
C THR A 307 21.93 17.13 6.08
N VAL A 308 20.67 17.03 5.65
CA VAL A 308 20.21 16.02 4.70
C VAL A 308 19.10 16.63 3.83
N ASP A 309 18.94 16.08 2.64
CA ASP A 309 17.98 16.54 1.64
C ASP A 309 16.69 15.73 1.66
N GLY A 310 16.72 14.51 2.24
CA GLY A 310 15.56 13.66 2.32
C GLY A 310 15.57 12.67 3.49
N VAL A 311 14.39 12.41 4.06
CA VAL A 311 14.13 11.41 5.10
C VAL A 311 13.06 10.44 4.61
N PHE A 312 13.36 9.15 4.62
CA PHE A 312 12.49 8.08 4.16
C PHE A 312 12.12 7.13 5.29
N LEU A 313 10.85 7.13 5.67
CA LEU A 313 10.33 6.38 6.82
C LEU A 313 9.84 5.00 6.37
N CYS A 314 10.65 3.97 6.63
CA CYS A 314 10.33 2.56 6.35
C CYS A 314 10.12 1.79 7.67
N ILE A 315 9.30 2.34 8.57
CA ILE A 315 9.14 1.90 9.96
C ILE A 315 8.01 0.89 10.18
N GLY A 316 7.44 0.34 9.10
CA GLY A 316 6.32 -0.59 9.14
C GLY A 316 4.98 0.12 9.21
N GLY A 317 3.95 -0.59 9.68
CA GLY A 317 2.59 -0.06 9.74
C GLY A 317 1.71 -0.80 10.73
N SER A 318 0.50 -0.27 10.93
CA SER A 318 -0.58 -0.84 11.72
C SER A 318 -1.76 -1.21 10.82
N PRO A 319 -2.52 -2.27 11.14
CA PRO A 319 -3.68 -2.65 10.35
C PRO A 319 -4.79 -1.62 10.49
N HIS A 320 -5.42 -1.28 9.36
CA HIS A 320 -6.59 -0.42 9.34
C HIS A 320 -7.85 -1.28 9.49
N THR A 321 -8.25 -1.55 10.73
CA THR A 321 -9.35 -2.47 11.07
C THR A 321 -10.50 -1.83 11.85
N GLU A 322 -10.50 -0.51 11.99
CA GLU A 322 -11.54 0.22 12.74
C GLU A 322 -12.95 0.00 12.17
N TRP A 323 -13.07 -0.15 10.86
CA TRP A 323 -14.32 -0.47 10.18
C TRP A 323 -14.85 -1.87 10.54
N CYS A 324 -13.95 -2.84 10.86
CA CYS A 324 -14.30 -4.21 11.27
C CYS A 324 -14.74 -4.30 12.73
N SER A 325 -14.18 -3.47 13.63
CA SER A 325 -14.45 -3.55 15.06
C SER A 325 -15.92 -3.30 15.39
N ARG A 326 -16.60 -2.50 14.59
CA ARG A 326 -18.02 -2.23 14.71
C ARG A 326 -18.90 -3.47 14.50
N GLU A 327 -18.40 -4.45 13.76
CA GLU A 327 -19.09 -5.71 13.43
C GLU A 327 -18.60 -6.88 14.28
N HIS A 328 -17.88 -6.61 15.38
CA HIS A 328 -17.33 -7.63 16.29
C HIS A 328 -16.38 -8.64 15.65
N VAL A 329 -15.60 -8.21 14.67
CA VAL A 329 -14.47 -9.00 14.13
C VAL A 329 -13.36 -9.04 15.17
N LEU A 330 -12.96 -10.24 15.60
CA LEU A 330 -11.93 -10.42 16.61
C LEU A 330 -10.54 -10.07 16.02
N THR A 331 -9.80 -9.27 16.78
CA THR A 331 -8.42 -8.86 16.46
C THR A 331 -7.49 -9.20 17.62
N ASP A 332 -6.19 -9.20 17.35
CA ASP A 332 -5.19 -9.21 18.41
C ASP A 332 -5.01 -7.81 19.06
N ASP A 333 -4.14 -7.73 20.08
CA ASP A 333 -3.87 -6.47 20.81
C ASP A 333 -3.28 -5.35 19.95
N ARG A 334 -2.83 -5.67 18.72
CA ARG A 334 -2.29 -4.72 17.74
C ARG A 334 -3.28 -4.39 16.64
N GLY A 335 -4.50 -4.92 16.70
CA GLY A 335 -5.54 -4.71 15.71
C GLY A 335 -5.50 -5.63 14.49
N TYR A 336 -4.59 -6.62 14.42
CA TYR A 336 -4.59 -7.58 13.31
C TYR A 336 -5.74 -8.57 13.43
N ILE A 337 -6.41 -8.87 12.32
CA ILE A 337 -7.57 -9.76 12.27
C ILE A 337 -7.16 -11.21 12.56
N LEU A 338 -7.83 -11.83 13.53
CA LEU A 338 -7.68 -13.26 13.83
C LEU A 338 -8.48 -14.09 12.83
N THR A 339 -7.91 -15.21 12.35
CA THR A 339 -8.55 -16.07 11.34
C THR A 339 -8.34 -17.55 11.66
N GLY A 340 -9.30 -18.38 11.23
CA GLY A 340 -9.17 -19.84 11.28
C GLY A 340 -8.70 -20.37 12.64
N GLN A 341 -7.54 -20.98 12.66
CA GLN A 341 -6.95 -21.58 13.88
C GLN A 341 -6.63 -20.57 14.98
N ASP A 342 -6.35 -19.29 14.63
CA ASP A 342 -6.03 -18.24 15.61
C ASP A 342 -7.25 -17.87 16.47
N LEU A 343 -8.45 -18.20 15.99
CA LEU A 343 -9.71 -18.00 16.72
C LEU A 343 -9.95 -19.07 17.78
N LEU A 344 -9.34 -20.25 17.65
CA LEU A 344 -9.63 -21.38 18.53
C LEU A 344 -8.93 -21.21 19.89
N ARG A 345 -9.69 -21.27 20.96
CA ARG A 345 -9.20 -21.28 22.33
C ARG A 345 -9.44 -22.66 22.97
N GLY A 346 -8.36 -23.38 23.26
CA GLY A 346 -8.47 -24.75 23.74
C GLY A 346 -9.15 -25.72 22.76
N GLY A 347 -8.98 -25.45 21.45
CA GLY A 347 -9.62 -26.25 20.37
C GLY A 347 -11.11 -25.99 20.16
N LYS A 348 -11.63 -24.86 20.66
CA LYS A 348 -13.03 -24.46 20.49
C LYS A 348 -13.12 -23.10 19.82
N ALA A 349 -14.07 -22.97 18.93
CA ALA A 349 -14.42 -21.68 18.33
C ALA A 349 -14.91 -20.67 19.40
N PRO A 350 -14.81 -19.35 19.15
CA PRO A 350 -15.26 -18.35 20.09
C PRO A 350 -16.80 -18.39 20.26
N ASP A 351 -17.28 -17.91 21.41
CA ASP A 351 -18.73 -17.94 21.76
C ASP A 351 -19.61 -17.20 20.74
N CYS A 352 -19.05 -16.26 19.98
CA CYS A 352 -19.74 -15.54 18.92
C CYS A 352 -19.86 -16.31 17.60
N TRP A 353 -19.18 -17.48 17.48
CA TRP A 353 -19.22 -18.30 16.28
C TRP A 353 -20.52 -19.09 16.19
N PRO A 354 -21.35 -18.91 15.13
CA PRO A 354 -22.70 -19.47 15.10
C PRO A 354 -22.83 -20.86 14.49
N LEU A 355 -21.77 -21.42 13.88
CA LEU A 355 -21.82 -22.69 13.14
C LEU A 355 -21.22 -23.84 13.95
N ASP A 356 -21.69 -25.06 13.69
CA ASP A 356 -21.17 -26.27 14.33
C ASP A 356 -19.74 -26.65 13.86
N ARG A 357 -19.34 -26.20 12.66
CA ARG A 357 -17.97 -26.36 12.18
C ARG A 357 -17.04 -25.29 12.75
N ASP A 358 -15.75 -25.59 12.78
CA ASP A 358 -14.73 -24.58 13.05
C ASP A 358 -14.65 -23.53 11.91
N PRO A 359 -14.13 -22.31 12.20
CA PRO A 359 -13.83 -21.32 11.17
C PRO A 359 -12.87 -21.91 10.11
N LEU A 360 -13.17 -21.67 8.82
CA LEU A 360 -12.29 -22.07 7.73
C LEU A 360 -10.94 -21.33 7.82
N PRO A 361 -9.84 -21.87 7.24
CA PRO A 361 -8.62 -21.09 7.08
C PRO A 361 -8.92 -19.70 6.49
N LEU A 362 -8.29 -18.66 7.01
CA LEU A 362 -8.51 -17.26 6.63
C LEU A 362 -9.93 -16.71 6.89
N GLU A 363 -10.89 -17.49 7.37
CA GLU A 363 -12.20 -17.00 7.81
C GLU A 363 -12.06 -16.31 9.17
N THR A 364 -12.68 -15.14 9.31
CA THR A 364 -12.66 -14.34 10.54
C THR A 364 -13.65 -14.89 11.57
N SER A 365 -13.83 -14.22 12.71
CA SER A 365 -14.88 -14.55 13.68
C SER A 365 -16.29 -14.26 13.15
N ARG A 366 -16.43 -13.75 11.94
CA ARG A 366 -17.72 -13.53 11.24
C ARG A 366 -17.77 -14.44 10.02
N VAL A 367 -18.82 -15.29 9.98
CA VAL A 367 -19.04 -16.24 8.90
C VAL A 367 -19.16 -15.51 7.55
N GLY A 368 -18.43 -16.00 6.53
CA GLY A 368 -18.44 -15.42 5.19
C GLY A 368 -17.58 -14.14 5.03
N LEU A 369 -16.95 -13.67 6.10
CA LEU A 369 -15.92 -12.64 6.05
C LEU A 369 -14.55 -13.27 6.23
N PHE A 370 -13.71 -13.18 5.22
CA PHE A 370 -12.32 -13.66 5.22
C PHE A 370 -11.34 -12.50 5.39
N ALA A 371 -10.12 -12.78 5.83
CA ALA A 371 -9.04 -11.81 5.82
C ALA A 371 -7.75 -12.42 5.26
N ALA A 372 -7.02 -11.66 4.44
CA ALA A 372 -5.76 -12.11 3.84
C ALA A 372 -4.75 -10.95 3.71
N GLY A 373 -3.47 -11.31 3.63
CA GLY A 373 -2.37 -10.38 3.52
C GLY A 373 -2.00 -9.73 4.86
N ASP A 374 -1.46 -8.53 4.78
CA ASP A 374 -0.81 -7.88 5.90
C ASP A 374 -1.76 -7.47 7.04
N VAL A 375 -3.05 -7.36 6.80
CA VAL A 375 -4.07 -7.09 7.83
C VAL A 375 -4.26 -8.26 8.81
N ARG A 376 -3.87 -9.48 8.42
CA ARG A 376 -4.11 -10.69 9.18
C ARG A 376 -3.05 -10.91 10.26
N HIS A 377 -3.49 -11.39 11.44
CA HIS A 377 -2.61 -11.89 12.50
C HIS A 377 -1.68 -12.99 11.98
N GLY A 378 -0.44 -12.96 12.38
CA GLY A 378 0.56 -13.98 12.01
C GLY A 378 0.95 -14.00 10.52
N SER A 379 0.43 -13.08 9.68
CA SER A 379 0.81 -13.04 8.26
C SER A 379 2.29 -12.72 8.06
N THR A 380 2.90 -13.37 7.09
CA THR A 380 4.25 -13.02 6.64
C THR A 380 4.16 -11.81 5.72
N LYS A 381 4.75 -10.68 6.13
CA LYS A 381 4.72 -9.40 5.39
C LYS A 381 5.57 -9.50 4.12
N ARG A 382 5.07 -10.21 3.11
CA ARG A 382 5.71 -10.43 1.80
C ARG A 382 4.65 -10.54 0.71
N VAL A 383 4.95 -10.00 -0.46
CA VAL A 383 4.07 -10.06 -1.63
C VAL A 383 3.65 -11.50 -1.95
N ALA A 384 4.60 -12.44 -1.97
CA ALA A 384 4.32 -13.84 -2.27
C ALA A 384 3.36 -14.50 -1.25
N ALA A 385 3.49 -14.18 0.04
CA ALA A 385 2.60 -14.68 1.08
C ALA A 385 1.18 -14.10 0.90
N ALA A 386 1.07 -12.81 0.66
CA ALA A 386 -0.20 -12.13 0.41
C ALA A 386 -0.92 -12.71 -0.82
N VAL A 387 -0.20 -12.92 -1.93
CA VAL A 387 -0.72 -13.58 -3.14
C VAL A 387 -1.19 -15.00 -2.84
N GLY A 388 -0.41 -15.77 -2.07
CA GLY A 388 -0.77 -17.13 -1.67
C GLY A 388 -2.04 -17.19 -0.83
N GLU A 389 -2.17 -16.28 0.16
CA GLU A 389 -3.39 -16.19 0.97
C GLU A 389 -4.60 -15.77 0.12
N GLY A 390 -4.46 -14.77 -0.76
CA GLY A 390 -5.52 -14.35 -1.66
C GLY A 390 -6.02 -15.48 -2.57
N SER A 391 -5.10 -16.25 -3.16
CA SER A 391 -5.45 -17.42 -3.99
C SER A 391 -6.16 -18.51 -3.20
N MET A 392 -5.77 -18.76 -1.94
CA MET A 392 -6.40 -19.73 -1.07
C MET A 392 -7.84 -19.33 -0.73
N VAL A 393 -8.11 -18.05 -0.48
CA VAL A 393 -9.48 -17.58 -0.21
C VAL A 393 -10.43 -17.95 -1.33
N ALA A 394 -10.02 -17.83 -2.60
CA ALA A 394 -10.88 -18.17 -3.74
C ALA A 394 -11.45 -19.61 -3.64
N SER A 395 -10.65 -20.58 -3.21
CA SER A 395 -11.14 -21.94 -2.98
C SER A 395 -12.10 -22.05 -1.79
N LEU A 396 -11.89 -21.24 -0.74
CA LEU A 396 -12.72 -21.25 0.46
C LEU A 396 -14.08 -20.57 0.24
N ILE A 397 -14.17 -19.64 -0.71
CA ILE A 397 -15.44 -18.98 -1.11
C ILE A 397 -16.44 -20.04 -1.55
N PHE A 398 -16.05 -21.00 -2.38
CA PHE A 398 -16.95 -22.06 -2.86
C PHE A 398 -17.50 -22.92 -1.72
N SER A 399 -16.70 -23.18 -0.68
CA SER A 399 -17.17 -23.88 0.52
C SER A 399 -18.31 -23.10 1.19
N ARG A 400 -18.13 -21.77 1.32
CA ARG A 400 -19.14 -20.89 1.90
C ARG A 400 -20.38 -20.78 1.02
N LEU A 401 -20.24 -20.62 -0.28
CA LEU A 401 -21.36 -20.53 -1.22
C LEU A 401 -22.19 -21.81 -1.24
N ALA A 402 -21.55 -22.98 -1.12
CA ALA A 402 -22.26 -24.25 -0.97
C ALA A 402 -23.08 -24.33 0.31
N GLU A 403 -22.58 -23.79 1.44
CA GLU A 403 -23.37 -23.66 2.70
C GLU A 403 -24.62 -22.79 2.51
N LEU A 404 -24.52 -21.75 1.67
CA LEU A 404 -25.64 -20.85 1.33
C LEU A 404 -26.58 -21.46 0.27
N GLY A 405 -26.32 -22.70 -0.20
CA GLY A 405 -27.13 -23.38 -1.21
C GLY A 405 -26.93 -22.83 -2.63
N VAL A 406 -25.88 -22.05 -2.86
CA VAL A 406 -25.50 -21.55 -4.20
C VAL A 406 -24.65 -22.61 -4.88
N THR A 407 -25.09 -23.05 -6.06
CA THR A 407 -24.36 -23.99 -6.93
C THR A 407 -23.92 -23.28 -8.21
N TYR A 408 -22.63 -23.40 -8.59
CA TYR A 408 -22.04 -22.87 -9.81
C TYR A 408 -21.74 -23.98 -10.80
#